data_43ba738fb79823db3665cd468baa9072
#
_entry.id   43ba738fb79823db3665cd468baa9072
#
_cell.length_a   1.000
_cell.length_b   1.000
_cell.length_c   1.000
_cell.angle_alpha   90.00
_cell.angle_beta   90.00
_cell.angle_gamma   90.00
#
_symmetry.space_group_name_H-M   'P 1'
#
loop_
_entity.id
_entity.type
_entity.pdbx_description
1 polymer ?
#
loop_
_entity_poly.entity_id
_entity_poly.type
_entity_poly.pdbx_seq_one_letter_code
_entity_poly.pdbx_strand_id
1 'polypeptide(L)'
;MDEIIRQAPRKEASPESIAKLRDYFKAHIALMGQTLENSMTVYKTSLELLKYPRLANNPYLLNLKIVYEVAITFYLAELDNAAIFCADFTRRSDNLYRRTLLLQCYRVISEATKALFGFGKDQRNALWSKLTSTFDLSSFSTELEEISVGVEKLKSEVINRDARNYASHYNWDTLATAEFFTSLDDEDIICKDWNQYLFVSERISLILSRLIAKLASCLQIDAPVTHSESVANASTIPGTDIKWSIEKRLLTPELVNAIRSTYKETEKQLEQCISLCRQYKALSDFAEQFAPNIKEGFALQSYQKILNAVGVLSFMTNDAHAAAIALTDSTSFWESRMHLKRLDVAAYEALDKIVGFTQESKKESLFQMLDDTIMDLPTMVQERYAALKEEMESLIKRYSLHRSGRRCSFVHYRSKKQLWLVHTYDNLLSINVPEALAKVIGIRNLTTSITRFVTLFVGTFNQLEEQRSNQRIRDQFQQFRDLVCMIKDEDVRNSALQSLDSMEHDAINMRAKGRRKP
;
A
#
# COMPACT_ATOMS: atom_id res chain seq x y z
N MET A 1 19.85 21.00 13.83
CA MET A 1 18.90 19.86 13.86
C MET A 1 18.15 19.74 12.54
N ASP A 2 17.68 20.85 11.99
CA ASP A 2 16.89 20.87 10.75
C ASP A 2 17.60 20.21 9.55
N GLU A 3 18.90 20.42 9.39
CA GLU A 3 19.65 19.79 8.29
C GLU A 3 19.77 18.29 8.42
N ILE A 4 19.88 17.76 9.66
CA ILE A 4 19.90 16.32 9.92
C ILE A 4 18.54 15.68 9.56
N ILE A 5 17.42 16.33 9.91
CA ILE A 5 16.07 15.84 9.61
C ILE A 5 15.85 15.83 8.10
N ARG A 6 16.36 16.84 7.39
CA ARG A 6 16.29 16.92 5.92
C ARG A 6 17.03 15.79 5.22
N GLN A 7 18.04 15.21 5.87
CA GLN A 7 18.80 14.06 5.38
C GLN A 7 18.24 12.71 5.84
N ALA A 8 17.13 12.69 6.57
CA ALA A 8 16.53 11.47 7.10
C ALA A 8 16.36 10.35 6.06
N PRO A 9 15.94 10.61 4.82
CA PRO A 9 15.83 9.56 3.80
C PRO A 9 17.16 8.99 3.30
N ARG A 10 18.31 9.62 3.53
CA ARG A 10 19.61 9.13 3.05
C ARG A 10 20.03 7.84 3.74
N LYS A 11 20.42 6.84 2.98
CA LYS A 11 20.89 5.55 3.48
C LYS A 11 22.28 5.64 4.10
N GLU A 12 23.17 6.39 3.47
CA GLU A 12 24.57 6.56 3.88
C GLU A 12 24.69 7.65 4.94
N ALA A 13 24.09 7.43 6.11
CA ALA A 13 24.34 8.27 7.27
C ALA A 13 25.27 7.54 8.25
N SER A 14 26.13 8.31 8.96
CA SER A 14 26.96 7.70 10.00
C SER A 14 26.09 7.06 11.10
N PRO A 15 26.57 6.01 11.78
CA PRO A 15 25.84 5.41 12.90
C PRO A 15 25.42 6.42 13.97
N GLU A 16 26.24 7.44 14.20
CA GLU A 16 25.95 8.53 15.13
C GLU A 16 24.80 9.41 14.63
N SER A 17 24.78 9.76 13.33
CA SER A 17 23.70 10.53 12.72
C SER A 17 22.38 9.76 12.75
N ILE A 18 22.42 8.45 12.48
CA ILE A 18 21.24 7.56 12.54
C ILE A 18 20.70 7.51 13.98
N ALA A 19 21.57 7.40 14.99
CA ALA A 19 21.15 7.40 16.38
C ALA A 19 20.46 8.72 16.76
N LYS A 20 21.07 9.87 16.41
CA LYS A 20 20.48 11.20 16.63
C LYS A 20 19.13 11.38 15.95
N LEU A 21 19.01 10.95 14.69
CA LEU A 21 17.75 11.00 13.96
C LEU A 21 16.68 10.14 14.63
N ARG A 22 17.03 8.91 15.01
CA ARG A 22 16.10 8.01 15.70
C ARG A 22 15.61 8.60 17.03
N ASP A 23 16.50 9.15 17.82
CA ASP A 23 16.15 9.78 19.11
C ASP A 23 15.27 11.02 18.89
N TYR A 24 15.56 11.81 17.86
CA TYR A 24 14.70 12.94 17.46
C TYR A 24 13.29 12.46 17.10
N PHE A 25 13.14 11.48 16.21
CA PHE A 25 11.82 11.02 15.81
C PHE A 25 11.05 10.34 16.95
N LYS A 26 11.73 9.67 17.88
CA LYS A 26 11.09 9.16 19.10
C LYS A 26 10.53 10.27 19.97
N ALA A 27 11.33 11.32 20.21
CA ALA A 27 10.87 12.48 20.94
C ALA A 27 9.72 13.21 20.21
N HIS A 28 9.80 13.29 18.89
CA HIS A 28 8.73 13.86 18.06
C HIS A 28 7.44 13.05 18.15
N ILE A 29 7.50 11.71 18.12
CA ILE A 29 6.34 10.82 18.33
C ILE A 29 5.70 11.06 19.70
N ALA A 30 6.49 11.16 20.75
CA ALA A 30 5.98 11.40 22.09
C ALA A 30 5.26 12.76 22.18
N LEU A 31 5.87 13.81 21.64
CA LEU A 31 5.31 15.15 21.61
C LEU A 31 4.02 15.22 20.78
N MET A 32 4.04 14.66 19.56
CA MET A 32 2.86 14.65 18.69
C MET A 32 1.73 13.82 19.25
N GLY A 33 2.04 12.68 19.89
CA GLY A 33 1.06 11.84 20.54
C GLY A 33 0.34 12.59 21.68
N GLN A 34 1.09 13.25 22.55
CA GLN A 34 0.52 14.08 23.63
C GLN A 34 -0.31 15.25 23.08
N THR A 35 0.20 15.92 22.06
CA THR A 35 -0.50 17.04 21.41
C THR A 35 -1.80 16.58 20.76
N LEU A 36 -1.79 15.40 20.13
CA LEU A 36 -2.97 14.77 19.55
C LEU A 36 -4.03 14.44 20.62
N GLU A 37 -3.63 13.85 21.75
CA GLU A 37 -4.54 13.54 22.89
C GLU A 37 -5.20 14.79 23.44
N ASN A 38 -4.40 15.84 23.71
CA ASN A 38 -4.90 17.11 24.20
C ASN A 38 -5.86 17.76 23.19
N SER A 39 -5.47 17.80 21.93
CA SER A 39 -6.28 18.35 20.85
C SER A 39 -7.59 17.60 20.67
N MET A 40 -7.56 16.27 20.77
CA MET A 40 -8.76 15.44 20.67
C MET A 40 -9.69 15.66 21.86
N THR A 41 -9.17 15.88 23.06
CA THR A 41 -9.96 16.21 24.24
C THR A 41 -10.70 17.52 24.05
N VAL A 42 -10.02 18.59 23.61
CA VAL A 42 -10.66 19.89 23.33
C VAL A 42 -11.68 19.77 22.20
N TYR A 43 -11.36 19.03 21.15
CA TYR A 43 -12.25 18.80 20.02
C TYR A 43 -13.55 18.08 20.45
N LYS A 44 -13.43 16.96 21.19
CA LYS A 44 -14.58 16.22 21.71
C LYS A 44 -15.45 17.09 22.61
N THR A 45 -14.83 17.84 23.53
CA THR A 45 -15.54 18.76 24.42
C THR A 45 -16.29 19.84 23.64
N SER A 46 -15.65 20.45 22.62
CA SER A 46 -16.32 21.45 21.78
C SER A 46 -17.51 20.87 21.00
N LEU A 47 -17.41 19.64 20.51
CA LEU A 47 -18.51 18.94 19.85
C LEU A 47 -19.67 18.64 20.79
N GLU A 48 -19.39 18.24 22.03
CA GLU A 48 -20.43 18.02 23.04
C GLU A 48 -21.15 19.33 23.41
N LEU A 49 -20.41 20.42 23.61
CA LEU A 49 -20.98 21.74 23.88
C LEU A 49 -21.87 22.25 22.73
N LEU A 50 -21.49 22.00 21.49
CA LEU A 50 -22.27 22.38 20.30
C LEU A 50 -23.60 21.62 20.16
N LYS A 51 -23.81 20.51 20.89
CA LYS A 51 -25.12 19.83 20.95
C LYS A 51 -26.18 20.58 21.72
N TYR A 52 -25.79 21.49 22.61
CA TYR A 52 -26.75 22.30 23.36
C TYR A 52 -27.32 23.42 22.47
N PRO A 53 -28.66 23.57 22.36
CA PRO A 53 -29.29 24.54 21.45
C PRO A 53 -28.79 25.98 21.61
N ARG A 54 -28.48 26.39 22.86
CA ARG A 54 -27.96 27.75 23.15
C ARG A 54 -26.52 27.96 22.68
N LEU A 55 -25.76 26.89 22.47
CA LEU A 55 -24.34 26.92 22.06
C LEU A 55 -24.11 26.43 20.62
N ALA A 56 -25.12 25.90 19.96
CA ALA A 56 -25.02 25.29 18.63
C ALA A 56 -24.43 26.25 17.58
N ASN A 57 -24.66 27.55 17.71
CA ASN A 57 -24.15 28.59 16.83
C ASN A 57 -23.09 29.48 17.50
N ASN A 58 -22.50 29.03 18.60
CA ASN A 58 -21.46 29.81 19.27
C ASN A 58 -20.21 29.92 18.37
N PRO A 59 -19.83 31.15 17.94
CA PRO A 59 -18.73 31.34 16.98
C PRO A 59 -17.40 30.79 17.50
N TYR A 60 -17.18 30.95 18.81
CA TYR A 60 -15.94 30.50 19.43
C TYR A 60 -15.78 28.98 19.38
N LEU A 61 -16.84 28.23 19.72
CA LEU A 61 -16.83 26.76 19.65
C LEU A 61 -16.72 26.25 18.21
N LEU A 62 -17.34 26.94 17.26
CA LEU A 62 -17.21 26.62 15.84
C LEU A 62 -15.77 26.87 15.34
N ASN A 63 -15.14 27.95 15.79
CA ASN A 63 -13.75 28.25 15.50
C ASN A 63 -12.78 27.24 16.09
N LEU A 64 -12.97 26.85 17.36
CA LEU A 64 -12.21 25.76 17.98
C LEU A 64 -12.34 24.48 17.18
N LYS A 65 -13.55 24.09 16.80
CA LYS A 65 -13.78 22.90 15.99
C LYS A 65 -12.94 22.93 14.70
N ILE A 66 -12.95 24.03 13.95
CA ILE A 66 -12.21 24.14 12.68
C ILE A 66 -10.71 24.02 12.91
N VAL A 67 -10.15 24.75 13.88
CA VAL A 67 -8.71 24.70 14.17
C VAL A 67 -8.27 23.32 14.57
N TYR A 68 -9.03 22.64 15.44
CA TYR A 68 -8.67 21.32 15.91
C TYR A 68 -8.92 20.22 14.85
N GLU A 69 -9.87 20.39 13.91
CA GLU A 69 -9.99 19.50 12.76
C GLU A 69 -8.71 19.52 11.89
N VAL A 70 -8.16 20.72 11.63
CA VAL A 70 -6.90 20.85 10.89
C VAL A 70 -5.72 20.30 11.70
N ALA A 71 -5.62 20.68 12.97
CA ALA A 71 -4.52 20.30 13.85
C ALA A 71 -4.45 18.77 14.05
N ILE A 72 -5.55 18.12 14.36
CA ILE A 72 -5.62 16.66 14.54
C ILE A 72 -5.25 15.93 13.26
N THR A 73 -5.75 16.38 12.10
CA THR A 73 -5.41 15.80 10.80
C THR A 73 -3.91 15.92 10.54
N PHE A 74 -3.33 17.07 10.82
CA PHE A 74 -1.90 17.33 10.68
C PHE A 74 -1.06 16.45 11.62
N TYR A 75 -1.39 16.41 12.91
CA TYR A 75 -0.65 15.61 13.92
C TYR A 75 -0.70 14.11 13.63
N LEU A 76 -1.82 13.60 13.13
CA LEU A 76 -1.90 12.20 12.70
C LEU A 76 -0.93 11.89 11.55
N ALA A 77 -0.77 12.80 10.59
CA ALA A 77 0.16 12.63 9.48
C ALA A 77 1.62 12.70 9.96
N GLU A 78 1.93 13.64 10.86
CA GLU A 78 3.28 13.75 11.45
C GLU A 78 3.65 12.51 12.26
N LEU A 79 2.72 11.96 13.05
CA LEU A 79 2.91 10.71 13.77
C LEU A 79 3.19 9.53 12.84
N ASP A 80 2.44 9.41 11.75
CA ASP A 80 2.64 8.36 10.76
C ASP A 80 4.04 8.43 10.14
N ASN A 81 4.46 9.62 9.68
CA ASN A 81 5.78 9.81 9.08
C ASN A 81 6.90 9.55 10.09
N ALA A 82 6.77 10.06 11.32
CA ALA A 82 7.77 9.86 12.36
C ALA A 82 7.94 8.37 12.71
N ALA A 83 6.84 7.62 12.80
CA ALA A 83 6.88 6.18 13.05
C ALA A 83 7.52 5.41 11.88
N ILE A 84 7.30 5.84 10.61
CA ILE A 84 7.96 5.27 9.43
C ILE A 84 9.48 5.42 9.54
N PHE A 85 9.96 6.63 9.83
CA PHE A 85 11.40 6.88 9.94
C PHE A 85 12.03 6.17 11.13
N CYS A 86 11.36 6.08 12.28
CA CYS A 86 11.84 5.28 13.40
C CYS A 86 12.06 3.82 13.01
N ALA A 87 11.12 3.23 12.27
CA ALA A 87 11.24 1.87 11.78
C ALA A 87 12.36 1.72 10.74
N ASP A 88 12.49 2.68 9.80
CA ASP A 88 13.57 2.69 8.79
C ASP A 88 14.96 2.70 9.45
N PHE A 89 15.17 3.56 10.44
CA PHE A 89 16.46 3.66 11.14
C PHE A 89 16.84 2.39 11.89
N THR A 90 15.88 1.56 12.27
CA THR A 90 16.14 0.30 12.97
C THR A 90 16.72 -0.77 12.05
N ARG A 91 16.38 -0.73 10.75
CA ARG A 91 16.75 -1.76 9.74
C ARG A 91 17.18 -1.17 8.40
N ARG A 92 17.92 -0.08 8.45
CA ARG A 92 18.28 0.71 7.27
C ARG A 92 19.10 -0.04 6.22
N SER A 93 19.80 -1.10 6.60
CA SER A 93 20.55 -1.96 5.68
C SER A 93 19.67 -2.90 4.85
N ASP A 94 18.42 -3.10 5.24
CA ASP A 94 17.45 -3.94 4.53
C ASP A 94 16.76 -3.10 3.45
N ASN A 95 17.22 -3.22 2.21
CA ASN A 95 16.76 -2.39 1.10
C ASN A 95 15.26 -2.56 0.81
N LEU A 96 14.75 -3.78 0.83
CA LEU A 96 13.35 -4.03 0.53
C LEU A 96 12.45 -3.47 1.62
N TYR A 97 12.81 -3.69 2.88
CA TYR A 97 12.12 -3.13 4.04
C TYR A 97 12.08 -1.59 3.98
N ARG A 98 13.22 -0.97 3.73
CA ARG A 98 13.34 0.48 3.59
C ARG A 98 12.46 1.03 2.46
N ARG A 99 12.50 0.45 1.27
CA ARG A 99 11.65 0.85 0.13
C ARG A 99 10.17 0.74 0.49
N THR A 100 9.77 -0.33 1.17
CA THR A 100 8.39 -0.52 1.63
C THR A 100 7.96 0.60 2.58
N LEU A 101 8.81 1.00 3.52
CA LEU A 101 8.53 2.10 4.43
C LEU A 101 8.48 3.46 3.71
N LEU A 102 9.40 3.73 2.79
CA LEU A 102 9.40 4.96 2.01
C LEU A 102 8.14 5.07 1.11
N LEU A 103 7.69 3.96 0.53
CA LEU A 103 6.42 3.92 -0.18
C LEU A 103 5.24 4.35 0.72
N GLN A 104 5.23 3.89 1.98
CA GLN A 104 4.21 4.32 2.94
C GLN A 104 4.32 5.81 3.30
N CYS A 105 5.53 6.37 3.34
CA CYS A 105 5.73 7.80 3.53
C CYS A 105 5.05 8.62 2.40
N TYR A 106 5.24 8.25 1.14
CA TYR A 106 4.55 8.88 0.00
C TYR A 106 3.03 8.80 0.12
N ARG A 107 2.51 7.68 0.61
CA ARG A 107 1.07 7.53 0.89
C ARG A 107 0.59 8.51 1.94
N VAL A 108 1.31 8.63 3.07
CA VAL A 108 0.96 9.56 4.15
C VAL A 108 0.98 11.00 3.64
N ILE A 109 2.03 11.41 2.93
CA ILE A 109 2.14 12.75 2.34
C ILE A 109 0.96 13.03 1.40
N SER A 110 0.63 12.08 0.51
CA SER A 110 -0.47 12.24 -0.44
C SER A 110 -1.83 12.39 0.25
N GLU A 111 -2.15 11.49 1.19
CA GLU A 111 -3.46 11.50 1.87
C GLU A 111 -3.58 12.71 2.82
N ALA A 112 -2.51 13.12 3.50
CA ALA A 112 -2.47 14.32 4.33
C ALA A 112 -2.68 15.59 3.49
N THR A 113 -1.96 15.73 2.38
CA THR A 113 -2.12 16.86 1.46
C THR A 113 -3.54 16.93 0.91
N LYS A 114 -4.11 15.79 0.53
CA LYS A 114 -5.50 15.71 0.06
C LYS A 114 -6.50 16.11 1.15
N ALA A 115 -6.31 15.65 2.37
CA ALA A 115 -7.21 15.97 3.49
C ALA A 115 -7.17 17.45 3.86
N LEU A 116 -5.97 18.01 3.94
CA LEU A 116 -5.76 19.40 4.33
C LEU A 116 -6.14 20.38 3.21
N PHE A 117 -5.66 20.16 1.98
CA PHE A 117 -5.74 21.15 0.89
C PHE A 117 -6.72 20.76 -0.23
N GLY A 118 -7.18 19.50 -0.29
CA GLY A 118 -8.05 19.01 -1.35
C GLY A 118 -7.35 18.92 -2.72
N PHE A 119 -8.00 18.22 -3.67
CA PHE A 119 -7.59 18.18 -5.07
C PHE A 119 -8.75 18.58 -5.98
N GLY A 120 -8.48 19.33 -7.04
CA GLY A 120 -9.47 19.73 -8.03
C GLY A 120 -10.72 20.37 -7.40
N LYS A 121 -11.89 19.80 -7.64
CA LYS A 121 -13.18 20.34 -7.14
C LYS A 121 -13.32 20.31 -5.60
N ASP A 122 -12.54 19.50 -4.91
CA ASP A 122 -12.60 19.36 -3.45
C ASP A 122 -11.80 20.44 -2.70
N GLN A 123 -11.02 21.28 -3.41
CA GLN A 123 -10.21 22.36 -2.80
C GLN A 123 -11.05 23.34 -1.98
N ARG A 124 -12.22 23.74 -2.50
CA ARG A 124 -13.11 24.72 -1.80
C ARG A 124 -13.63 24.21 -0.46
N ASN A 125 -13.74 22.90 -0.30
CA ASN A 125 -14.22 22.25 0.91
C ASN A 125 -13.08 21.72 1.78
N ALA A 126 -11.83 21.97 1.40
CA ALA A 126 -10.67 21.49 2.15
C ALA A 126 -10.61 22.10 3.55
N LEU A 127 -9.97 21.39 4.48
CA LEU A 127 -9.86 21.86 5.86
C LEU A 127 -9.09 23.19 5.93
N TRP A 128 -8.03 23.33 5.12
CA TRP A 128 -7.23 24.53 5.05
C TRP A 128 -8.03 25.73 4.51
N SER A 129 -8.81 25.54 3.47
CA SER A 129 -9.69 26.58 2.93
C SER A 129 -10.72 27.07 3.95
N LYS A 130 -11.27 26.15 4.77
CA LYS A 130 -12.17 26.52 5.88
C LYS A 130 -11.45 27.33 6.94
N LEU A 131 -10.22 26.92 7.32
CA LEU A 131 -9.41 27.63 8.28
C LEU A 131 -9.13 29.07 7.80
N THR A 132 -8.60 29.22 6.59
CA THR A 132 -8.21 30.52 6.02
C THR A 132 -9.40 31.44 5.74
N SER A 133 -10.59 30.90 5.49
CA SER A 133 -11.80 31.70 5.33
C SER A 133 -12.46 32.11 6.66
N THR A 134 -12.11 31.44 7.75
CA THR A 134 -12.72 31.68 9.10
C THR A 134 -11.88 32.65 9.92
N PHE A 135 -10.55 32.63 9.76
CA PHE A 135 -9.65 33.43 10.57
C PHE A 135 -8.99 34.53 9.73
N ASP A 136 -8.83 35.71 10.32
CA ASP A 136 -7.93 36.72 9.78
C ASP A 136 -6.47 36.29 10.00
N LEU A 137 -5.85 35.82 8.93
CA LEU A 137 -4.47 35.35 8.89
C LEU A 137 -3.54 36.34 8.17
N SER A 138 -3.90 37.62 8.07
CA SER A 138 -3.09 38.66 7.41
C SER A 138 -1.68 38.79 7.99
N SER A 139 -1.52 38.51 9.29
CA SER A 139 -0.21 38.49 9.96
C SER A 139 0.68 37.29 9.55
N PHE A 140 0.16 36.35 8.77
CA PHE A 140 0.86 35.17 8.24
C PHE A 140 0.91 35.16 6.70
N SER A 141 0.81 36.33 6.07
CA SER A 141 0.73 36.42 4.61
C SER A 141 1.88 35.70 3.91
N THR A 142 3.11 35.85 4.42
CA THR A 142 4.30 35.21 3.88
C THR A 142 4.22 33.68 4.00
N GLU A 143 3.90 33.18 5.19
CA GLU A 143 3.76 31.72 5.43
C GLU A 143 2.63 31.10 4.61
N LEU A 144 1.52 31.84 4.41
CA LEU A 144 0.40 31.39 3.57
C LEU A 144 0.79 31.30 2.10
N GLU A 145 1.55 32.24 1.59
CA GLU A 145 2.10 32.21 0.22
C GLU A 145 3.08 31.05 0.07
N GLU A 146 4.01 30.87 1.01
CA GLU A 146 4.95 29.75 1.04
C GLU A 146 4.24 28.39 1.07
N ILE A 147 3.19 28.26 1.89
CA ILE A 147 2.35 27.04 1.92
C ILE A 147 1.68 26.83 0.56
N SER A 148 1.10 27.85 -0.03
CA SER A 148 0.43 27.74 -1.33
C SER A 148 1.38 27.25 -2.42
N VAL A 149 2.55 27.87 -2.54
CA VAL A 149 3.60 27.47 -3.50
C VAL A 149 4.09 26.06 -3.19
N GLY A 150 4.34 25.76 -1.92
CA GLY A 150 4.80 24.44 -1.47
C GLY A 150 3.80 23.33 -1.77
N VAL A 151 2.51 23.55 -1.54
CA VAL A 151 1.44 22.59 -1.83
C VAL A 151 1.30 22.33 -3.33
N GLU A 152 1.39 23.36 -4.17
CA GLU A 152 1.35 23.16 -5.63
C GLU A 152 2.56 22.35 -6.12
N LYS A 153 3.75 22.55 -5.55
CA LYS A 153 4.91 21.70 -5.84
C LYS A 153 4.70 20.28 -5.34
N LEU A 154 4.17 20.08 -4.12
CA LEU A 154 3.83 18.74 -3.63
C LEU A 154 2.86 18.03 -4.59
N LYS A 155 1.82 18.71 -5.05
CA LYS A 155 0.84 18.15 -5.98
C LYS A 155 1.44 17.79 -7.34
N SER A 156 2.27 18.66 -7.90
CA SER A 156 2.80 18.49 -9.25
C SER A 156 4.03 17.58 -9.32
N GLU A 157 4.91 17.64 -8.34
CA GLU A 157 6.20 16.96 -8.39
C GLU A 157 6.23 15.65 -7.57
N VAL A 158 5.54 15.62 -6.41
CA VAL A 158 5.59 14.46 -5.49
C VAL A 158 4.39 13.53 -5.69
N ILE A 159 3.18 14.10 -5.67
CA ILE A 159 1.94 13.31 -5.64
C ILE A 159 1.52 12.85 -7.04
N ASN A 160 1.80 13.63 -8.10
CA ASN A 160 1.48 13.25 -9.49
C ASN A 160 2.45 12.22 -10.09
N ARG A 161 3.57 11.94 -9.46
CA ARG A 161 4.38 10.79 -9.83
C ARG A 161 3.64 9.56 -9.36
N ASP A 162 3.13 8.73 -10.14
CA ASP A 162 2.38 7.50 -9.87
C ASP A 162 2.54 6.84 -8.48
N ALA A 163 3.42 7.43 -7.64
CA ALA A 163 3.69 7.07 -6.25
C ALA A 163 2.42 6.84 -5.42
N ARG A 164 1.43 7.72 -5.58
CA ARG A 164 0.14 7.58 -4.90
C ARG A 164 -0.59 6.33 -5.36
N ASN A 165 -0.62 6.08 -6.67
CA ASN A 165 -1.34 4.94 -7.22
C ASN A 165 -0.70 3.63 -6.78
N TYR A 166 0.63 3.56 -6.74
CA TYR A 166 1.36 2.39 -6.26
C TYR A 166 1.26 2.23 -4.74
N ALA A 167 1.33 3.32 -3.99
CA ALA A 167 1.30 3.28 -2.53
C ALA A 167 -0.10 3.09 -1.94
N SER A 168 -1.14 3.67 -2.56
CA SER A 168 -2.49 3.70 -1.97
C SER A 168 -3.43 2.65 -2.54
N HIS A 169 -3.24 2.26 -3.80
CA HIS A 169 -4.20 1.40 -4.50
C HIS A 169 -3.57 0.17 -5.13
N TYR A 170 -2.25 0.00 -5.03
CA TYR A 170 -1.53 -1.11 -5.64
C TYR A 170 -2.06 -1.39 -7.06
N ASN A 171 -1.58 -0.61 -8.02
CA ASN A 171 -1.96 -0.78 -9.41
C ASN A 171 -1.76 -2.25 -9.83
N TRP A 172 -2.66 -2.79 -10.66
CA TRP A 172 -2.56 -4.15 -11.20
C TRP A 172 -1.36 -4.36 -12.16
N ASP A 173 -0.46 -3.40 -12.27
CA ASP A 173 0.79 -3.51 -12.99
C ASP A 173 1.96 -3.76 -12.01
N THR A 174 2.32 -5.04 -11.87
CA THR A 174 3.42 -5.47 -11.00
C THR A 174 4.76 -4.90 -11.44
N LEU A 175 5.01 -4.77 -12.75
CA LEU A 175 6.29 -4.28 -13.26
C LEU A 175 6.44 -2.78 -13.04
N ALA A 176 5.40 -2.00 -13.34
CA ALA A 176 5.42 -0.57 -13.05
C ALA A 176 5.53 -0.30 -11.55
N THR A 177 4.88 -1.11 -10.71
CA THR A 177 5.05 -1.05 -9.25
C THR A 177 6.47 -1.38 -8.84
N ALA A 178 7.10 -2.40 -9.43
CA ALA A 178 8.48 -2.79 -9.14
C ALA A 178 9.49 -1.74 -9.62
N GLU A 179 9.27 -1.12 -10.77
CA GLU A 179 10.10 -0.03 -11.29
C GLU A 179 10.05 1.18 -10.36
N PHE A 180 8.84 1.60 -9.96
CA PHE A 180 8.67 2.67 -8.97
C PHE A 180 9.35 2.30 -7.64
N PHE A 181 9.16 1.07 -7.17
CA PHE A 181 9.77 0.58 -5.94
C PHE A 181 11.31 0.62 -5.99
N THR A 182 11.90 0.35 -7.16
CA THR A 182 13.34 0.44 -7.38
C THR A 182 13.81 1.90 -7.44
N SER A 183 12.99 2.82 -7.95
CA SER A 183 13.32 4.26 -7.98
C SER A 183 13.43 4.88 -6.57
N LEU A 184 12.91 4.20 -5.55
CA LEU A 184 13.08 4.60 -4.14
C LEU A 184 14.52 4.39 -3.61
N ASP A 185 15.46 3.92 -4.44
CA ASP A 185 16.89 3.96 -4.14
C ASP A 185 17.55 5.28 -4.51
N ASP A 186 16.89 6.13 -5.30
CA ASP A 186 17.39 7.46 -5.64
C ASP A 186 17.20 8.41 -4.45
N GLU A 187 18.23 8.48 -3.61
CA GLU A 187 18.21 9.25 -2.36
C GLU A 187 18.03 10.75 -2.59
N ASP A 188 18.50 11.30 -3.70
CA ASP A 188 18.37 12.73 -3.99
C ASP A 188 16.92 13.09 -4.32
N ILE A 189 16.23 12.24 -5.06
CA ILE A 189 14.79 12.41 -5.33
C ILE A 189 13.99 12.33 -4.03
N ILE A 190 14.24 11.31 -3.20
CA ILE A 190 13.49 11.12 -1.95
C ILE A 190 13.78 12.25 -0.97
N CYS A 191 15.03 12.69 -0.83
CA CYS A 191 15.38 13.82 0.02
C CYS A 191 14.75 15.11 -0.48
N LYS A 192 14.71 15.35 -1.79
CA LYS A 192 14.02 16.51 -2.38
C LYS A 192 12.54 16.49 -2.03
N ASP A 193 11.87 15.36 -2.23
CA ASP A 193 10.44 15.21 -1.99
C ASP A 193 10.11 15.34 -0.48
N TRP A 194 10.93 14.75 0.38
CA TRP A 194 10.83 14.89 1.83
C TRP A 194 11.02 16.34 2.29
N ASN A 195 12.04 17.03 1.78
CA ASN A 195 12.30 18.43 2.11
C ASN A 195 11.16 19.33 1.68
N GLN A 196 10.51 19.05 0.56
CA GLN A 196 9.33 19.79 0.11
C GLN A 196 8.15 19.58 1.07
N TYR A 197 7.95 18.36 1.58
CA TYR A 197 6.94 18.09 2.59
C TYR A 197 7.25 18.82 3.91
N LEU A 198 8.48 18.71 4.42
CA LEU A 198 8.91 19.37 5.65
C LEU A 198 8.72 20.88 5.57
N PHE A 199 9.05 21.49 4.44
CA PHE A 199 8.88 22.92 4.23
C PHE A 199 7.43 23.38 4.44
N VAL A 200 6.45 22.62 3.93
CA VAL A 200 5.02 22.90 4.12
C VAL A 200 4.58 22.61 5.56
N SER A 201 5.04 21.49 6.12
CA SER A 201 4.72 21.03 7.47
C SER A 201 5.15 22.04 8.54
N GLU A 202 6.38 22.60 8.44
CA GLU A 202 6.89 23.62 9.36
C GLU A 202 6.01 24.87 9.40
N ARG A 203 5.52 25.35 8.23
CA ARG A 203 4.65 26.54 8.13
C ARG A 203 3.26 26.28 8.70
N ILE A 204 2.70 25.11 8.41
CA ILE A 204 1.41 24.68 8.99
C ILE A 204 1.53 24.65 10.52
N SER A 205 2.58 24.03 11.05
CA SER A 205 2.83 23.94 12.49
C SER A 205 2.93 25.31 13.13
N LEU A 206 3.63 26.27 12.50
CA LEU A 206 3.76 27.63 13.00
C LEU A 206 2.41 28.35 13.07
N ILE A 207 1.60 28.27 12.03
CA ILE A 207 0.27 28.92 12.00
C ILE A 207 -0.65 28.28 13.04
N LEU A 208 -0.70 26.93 13.10
CA LEU A 208 -1.54 26.22 14.05
C LEU A 208 -1.16 26.51 15.50
N SER A 209 0.13 26.52 15.84
CA SER A 209 0.58 26.81 17.19
C SER A 209 0.16 28.21 17.66
N ARG A 210 0.31 29.23 16.79
CA ARG A 210 -0.11 30.59 17.12
C ARG A 210 -1.63 30.75 17.20
N LEU A 211 -2.40 30.08 16.34
CA LEU A 211 -3.87 30.09 16.42
C LEU A 211 -4.36 29.41 17.68
N ILE A 212 -3.80 28.26 18.04
CA ILE A 212 -4.16 27.55 19.27
C ILE A 212 -3.80 28.39 20.50
N ALA A 213 -2.63 29.01 20.54
CA ALA A 213 -2.23 29.91 21.61
C ALA A 213 -3.17 31.11 21.75
N LYS A 214 -3.56 31.74 20.62
CA LYS A 214 -4.53 32.85 20.62
C LYS A 214 -5.90 32.41 21.14
N LEU A 215 -6.40 31.24 20.72
CA LEU A 215 -7.67 30.71 21.20
C LEU A 215 -7.61 30.33 22.68
N ALA A 216 -6.50 29.75 23.15
CA ALA A 216 -6.30 29.41 24.56
C ALA A 216 -6.26 30.65 25.45
N SER A 217 -5.60 31.74 25.02
CA SER A 217 -5.55 33.00 25.75
C SER A 217 -6.93 33.64 25.90
N CYS A 218 -7.84 33.46 24.93
CA CYS A 218 -9.23 33.93 25.03
C CYS A 218 -10.04 33.17 26.11
N LEU A 219 -9.61 31.95 26.46
CA LEU A 219 -10.25 31.12 27.51
C LEU A 219 -9.55 31.25 28.87
N GLN A 220 -8.47 32.00 29.00
CA GLN A 220 -7.61 32.02 30.20
C GLN A 220 -7.12 30.61 30.60
N ILE A 221 -6.92 29.72 29.58
CA ILE A 221 -6.39 28.39 29.76
C ILE A 221 -4.92 28.43 29.35
N ASP A 222 -4.05 27.77 30.14
CA ASP A 222 -2.63 27.62 29.75
C ASP A 222 -2.55 26.88 28.41
N ALA A 223 -2.01 27.54 27.39
CA ALA A 223 -1.85 26.95 26.07
C ALA A 223 -0.86 25.78 26.12
N PRO A 224 -1.13 24.66 25.44
CA PRO A 224 -0.13 23.60 25.33
C PRO A 224 1.15 24.14 24.71
N VAL A 225 2.29 23.82 25.35
CA VAL A 225 3.63 24.31 24.99
C VAL A 225 3.94 24.05 23.50
N THR A 226 4.39 25.10 22.82
CA THR A 226 4.73 25.05 21.40
C THR A 226 6.09 24.42 21.12
N HIS A 227 6.26 23.91 19.92
CA HIS A 227 7.29 23.00 19.41
C HIS A 227 8.77 23.30 19.66
N SER A 228 9.18 24.53 19.95
CA SER A 228 10.60 24.90 19.86
C SER A 228 11.43 24.66 21.14
N GLU A 229 10.79 24.55 22.30
CA GLU A 229 11.52 24.44 23.58
C GLU A 229 11.28 23.12 24.34
N SER A 230 10.34 22.27 23.91
CA SER A 230 9.83 21.16 24.73
C SER A 230 10.26 19.75 24.31
N VAL A 231 11.03 19.57 23.21
CA VAL A 231 11.54 18.25 22.82
C VAL A 231 12.42 17.62 23.93
N ALA A 232 13.05 18.46 24.74
CA ALA A 232 13.90 17.99 25.85
C ALA A 232 13.10 17.54 27.09
N ASN A 233 11.82 17.91 27.24
CA ASN A 233 11.02 17.69 28.45
C ASN A 233 9.71 16.95 28.23
N ALA A 234 9.46 16.35 27.06
CA ALA A 234 8.27 15.55 26.80
C ALA A 234 8.29 14.29 27.67
N SER A 235 7.75 14.40 28.88
CA SER A 235 7.42 13.24 29.70
C SER A 235 6.20 12.55 29.09
N THR A 236 6.35 11.30 28.70
CA THR A 236 5.28 10.42 28.23
C THR A 236 4.13 10.37 29.23
N ILE A 237 2.88 10.32 28.74
CA ILE A 237 1.72 10.15 29.62
C ILE A 237 1.84 8.74 30.24
N PRO A 238 1.96 8.62 31.58
CA PRO A 238 2.26 7.32 32.21
C PRO A 238 1.29 6.19 31.83
N GLY A 239 0.04 6.50 31.50
CA GLY A 239 -0.99 5.51 31.18
C GLY A 239 -0.83 4.84 29.80
N THR A 240 -0.34 5.55 28.78
CA THR A 240 -0.18 5.01 27.43
C THR A 240 1.04 4.11 27.34
N ASP A 241 2.12 4.46 28.00
CA ASP A 241 3.33 3.63 28.06
C ASP A 241 3.12 2.34 28.86
N ILE A 242 2.32 2.39 29.93
CA ILE A 242 1.92 1.19 30.67
C ILE A 242 1.11 0.27 29.76
N LYS A 243 0.17 0.81 28.99
CA LYS A 243 -0.63 0.03 28.04
C LYS A 243 0.25 -0.66 27.01
N TRP A 244 1.19 0.07 26.40
CA TRP A 244 2.12 -0.52 25.43
C TRP A 244 3.03 -1.56 26.07
N SER A 245 3.54 -1.30 27.29
CA SER A 245 4.36 -2.26 28.01
C SER A 245 3.63 -3.59 28.26
N ILE A 246 2.33 -3.56 28.53
CA ILE A 246 1.50 -4.77 28.67
C ILE A 246 1.31 -5.46 27.32
N GLU A 247 0.94 -4.72 26.28
CA GLU A 247 0.70 -5.27 24.94
C GLU A 247 1.99 -5.83 24.32
N LYS A 248 3.14 -5.20 24.57
CA LYS A 248 4.44 -5.65 24.09
C LYS A 248 4.84 -7.03 24.63
N ARG A 249 4.38 -7.42 25.82
CA ARG A 249 4.62 -8.75 26.37
C ARG A 249 3.96 -9.88 25.54
N LEU A 250 2.95 -9.54 24.73
CA LEU A 250 2.34 -10.49 23.80
C LEU A 250 3.25 -10.81 22.60
N LEU A 251 4.25 -9.97 22.33
CA LEU A 251 5.27 -10.18 21.32
C LEU A 251 6.42 -11.03 21.90
N THR A 252 6.15 -12.34 22.08
CA THR A 252 7.18 -13.25 22.60
C THR A 252 8.35 -13.36 21.62
N PRO A 253 9.57 -13.72 22.10
CA PRO A 253 10.73 -13.91 21.23
C PRO A 253 10.47 -14.90 20.08
N GLU A 254 9.71 -15.97 20.34
CA GLU A 254 9.34 -16.97 19.34
C GLU A 254 8.45 -16.36 18.25
N LEU A 255 7.44 -15.55 18.64
CA LEU A 255 6.56 -14.86 17.71
C LEU A 255 7.34 -13.82 16.88
N VAL A 256 8.21 -13.05 17.49
CA VAL A 256 9.08 -12.08 16.81
C VAL A 256 9.98 -12.78 15.79
N ASN A 257 10.60 -13.91 16.16
CA ASN A 257 11.44 -14.70 15.26
C ASN A 257 10.63 -15.30 14.11
N ALA A 258 9.41 -15.77 14.38
CA ALA A 258 8.50 -16.25 13.34
C ALA A 258 8.11 -15.13 12.35
N ILE A 259 7.78 -13.93 12.81
CA ILE A 259 7.49 -12.77 11.98
C ILE A 259 8.69 -12.43 11.08
N ARG A 260 9.91 -12.41 11.65
CA ARG A 260 11.15 -12.10 10.91
C ARG A 260 11.50 -13.16 9.87
N SER A 261 11.35 -14.43 10.22
CA SER A 261 11.56 -15.53 9.27
C SER A 261 10.57 -15.47 8.11
N THR A 262 9.29 -15.24 8.44
CA THR A 262 8.22 -15.12 7.45
C THR A 262 8.44 -13.94 6.52
N TYR A 263 8.92 -12.80 7.04
CA TYR A 263 9.23 -11.65 6.22
C TYR A 263 10.26 -11.98 5.12
N LYS A 264 11.37 -12.67 5.47
CA LYS A 264 12.37 -13.12 4.50
C LYS A 264 11.80 -14.05 3.41
N GLU A 265 10.83 -14.88 3.78
CA GLU A 265 10.13 -15.73 2.82
C GLU A 265 9.26 -14.89 1.86
N THR A 266 8.57 -13.86 2.37
CA THR A 266 7.75 -12.96 1.54
C THR A 266 8.60 -12.11 0.60
N GLU A 267 9.78 -11.66 1.03
CA GLU A 267 10.75 -10.98 0.16
C GLU A 267 11.14 -11.84 -1.03
N LYS A 268 11.59 -13.07 -0.75
CA LYS A 268 11.96 -14.03 -1.80
C LYS A 268 10.80 -14.33 -2.76
N GLN A 269 9.59 -14.46 -2.23
CA GLN A 269 8.40 -14.69 -3.03
C GLN A 269 8.08 -13.49 -3.93
N LEU A 270 8.23 -12.27 -3.42
CA LEU A 270 8.03 -11.04 -4.19
C LEU A 270 9.05 -10.94 -5.34
N GLU A 271 10.34 -11.18 -5.08
CA GLU A 271 11.37 -11.18 -6.12
C GLU A 271 11.09 -12.21 -7.21
N GLN A 272 10.65 -13.41 -6.84
CA GLN A 272 10.25 -14.45 -7.78
C GLN A 272 9.06 -14.00 -8.64
N CYS A 273 8.03 -13.39 -8.04
CA CYS A 273 6.87 -12.87 -8.79
C CYS A 273 7.28 -11.78 -9.79
N ILE A 274 8.13 -10.84 -9.38
CA ILE A 274 8.64 -9.78 -10.28
C ILE A 274 9.41 -10.39 -11.44
N SER A 275 10.28 -11.37 -11.18
CA SER A 275 11.04 -12.07 -12.21
C SER A 275 10.13 -12.77 -13.21
N LEU A 276 9.11 -13.47 -12.75
CA LEU A 276 8.11 -14.11 -13.60
C LEU A 276 7.37 -13.10 -14.47
N CYS A 277 6.91 -11.99 -13.89
CA CYS A 277 6.23 -10.93 -14.64
C CYS A 277 7.14 -10.35 -15.75
N ARG A 278 8.44 -10.15 -15.48
CA ARG A 278 9.42 -9.70 -16.50
C ARG A 278 9.58 -10.69 -17.63
N GLN A 279 9.73 -11.98 -17.31
CA GLN A 279 9.83 -13.04 -18.32
C GLN A 279 8.59 -13.09 -19.21
N TYR A 280 7.40 -12.97 -18.61
CA TYR A 280 6.15 -12.96 -19.37
C TYR A 280 5.98 -11.74 -20.24
N LYS A 281 6.35 -10.55 -19.75
CA LYS A 281 6.34 -9.34 -20.58
C LYS A 281 7.25 -9.51 -21.80
N ALA A 282 8.48 -9.98 -21.59
CA ALA A 282 9.42 -10.22 -22.68
C ALA A 282 8.89 -11.21 -23.72
N LEU A 283 8.18 -12.28 -23.28
CA LEU A 283 7.52 -13.23 -24.17
C LEU A 283 6.34 -12.61 -24.93
N SER A 284 5.56 -11.77 -24.27
CA SER A 284 4.45 -11.04 -24.89
C SER A 284 4.94 -10.05 -25.94
N ASP A 285 5.94 -9.25 -25.60
CA ASP A 285 6.54 -8.26 -26.49
C ASP A 285 7.15 -8.96 -27.73
N PHE A 286 7.82 -10.10 -27.52
CA PHE A 286 8.33 -10.93 -28.60
C PHE A 286 7.20 -11.49 -29.50
N ALA A 287 6.13 -12.01 -28.92
CA ALA A 287 5.00 -12.54 -29.66
C ALA A 287 4.29 -11.45 -30.49
N GLU A 288 4.12 -10.25 -29.94
CA GLU A 288 3.54 -9.11 -30.66
C GLU A 288 4.41 -8.67 -31.84
N GLN A 289 5.75 -8.69 -31.68
CA GLN A 289 6.69 -8.27 -32.70
C GLN A 289 6.78 -9.26 -33.88
N PHE A 290 6.80 -10.56 -33.59
CA PHE A 290 7.07 -11.62 -34.59
C PHE A 290 5.82 -12.38 -35.06
N ALA A 291 4.68 -12.24 -34.40
CA ALA A 291 3.46 -12.95 -34.73
C ALA A 291 2.19 -12.06 -34.57
N PRO A 292 2.14 -10.85 -35.18
CA PRO A 292 1.05 -9.88 -34.95
C PRO A 292 -0.33 -10.38 -35.40
N ASN A 293 -0.39 -11.43 -36.20
CA ASN A 293 -1.64 -12.00 -36.72
C ASN A 293 -2.16 -13.21 -35.92
N ILE A 294 -1.42 -13.66 -34.92
CA ILE A 294 -1.87 -14.80 -34.10
C ILE A 294 -2.81 -14.26 -33.02
N LYS A 295 -4.12 -14.52 -33.18
CA LYS A 295 -5.17 -14.22 -32.18
C LYS A 295 -5.03 -15.02 -30.86
N GLU A 296 -3.85 -15.46 -30.53
CA GLU A 296 -3.51 -16.11 -29.25
C GLU A 296 -3.48 -15.10 -28.07
N GLY A 297 -3.75 -13.82 -28.37
CA GLY A 297 -3.64 -12.73 -27.40
C GLY A 297 -4.55 -12.83 -26.18
N PHE A 298 -5.72 -13.53 -26.26
CA PHE A 298 -6.64 -13.59 -25.14
C PHE A 298 -6.10 -14.44 -23.98
N ALA A 299 -5.53 -15.59 -24.27
CA ALA A 299 -4.98 -16.49 -23.26
C ALA A 299 -3.73 -15.89 -22.60
N LEU A 300 -2.84 -15.27 -23.39
CA LEU A 300 -1.64 -14.60 -22.90
C LEU A 300 -2.00 -13.36 -22.04
N GLN A 301 -2.98 -12.58 -22.44
CA GLN A 301 -3.45 -11.43 -21.69
C GLN A 301 -4.12 -11.82 -20.36
N SER A 302 -4.95 -12.85 -20.35
CA SER A 302 -5.57 -13.37 -19.12
C SER A 302 -4.52 -13.88 -18.15
N TYR A 303 -3.50 -14.57 -18.66
CA TYR A 303 -2.38 -15.07 -17.90
C TYR A 303 -1.55 -13.93 -17.29
N GLN A 304 -1.23 -12.91 -18.06
CA GLN A 304 -0.51 -11.73 -17.60
C GLN A 304 -1.28 -11.00 -16.49
N LYS A 305 -2.61 -10.87 -16.62
CA LYS A 305 -3.46 -10.29 -15.57
C LYS A 305 -3.38 -11.07 -14.27
N ILE A 306 -3.44 -12.41 -14.33
CA ILE A 306 -3.35 -13.26 -13.14
C ILE A 306 -1.97 -13.17 -12.49
N LEU A 307 -0.89 -13.17 -13.26
CA LEU A 307 0.47 -12.99 -12.74
C LEU A 307 0.64 -11.61 -12.09
N ASN A 308 0.15 -10.57 -12.72
CA ASN A 308 0.16 -9.22 -12.15
C ASN A 308 -0.62 -9.18 -10.83
N ALA A 309 -1.78 -9.84 -10.75
CA ALA A 309 -2.55 -9.91 -9.53
C ALA A 309 -1.77 -10.60 -8.39
N VAL A 310 -1.08 -11.71 -8.67
CA VAL A 310 -0.23 -12.39 -7.68
C VAL A 310 0.96 -11.53 -7.26
N GLY A 311 1.58 -10.82 -8.18
CA GLY A 311 2.65 -9.86 -7.89
C GLY A 311 2.19 -8.74 -6.97
N VAL A 312 1.03 -8.14 -7.26
CA VAL A 312 0.41 -7.11 -6.41
C VAL A 312 0.11 -7.65 -5.01
N LEU A 313 -0.46 -8.85 -4.89
CA LEU A 313 -0.70 -9.48 -3.58
C LEU A 313 0.61 -9.74 -2.82
N SER A 314 1.69 -10.07 -3.52
CA SER A 314 3.01 -10.24 -2.91
C SER A 314 3.55 -8.92 -2.35
N PHE A 315 3.37 -7.79 -3.05
CA PHE A 315 3.68 -6.46 -2.51
C PHE A 315 2.87 -6.14 -1.26
N MET A 316 1.57 -6.39 -1.27
CA MET A 316 0.69 -6.13 -0.12
C MET A 316 1.03 -7.00 1.09
N THR A 317 1.37 -8.27 0.85
CA THR A 317 1.81 -9.19 1.90
C THR A 317 3.13 -8.73 2.49
N ASN A 318 4.07 -8.28 1.65
CA ASN A 318 5.33 -7.70 2.09
C ASN A 318 5.11 -6.43 2.92
N ASP A 319 4.21 -5.53 2.51
CA ASP A 319 3.85 -4.33 3.26
C ASP A 319 3.28 -4.64 4.65
N ALA A 320 2.35 -5.60 4.73
CA ALA A 320 1.81 -6.06 6.00
C ALA A 320 2.90 -6.64 6.93
N HIS A 321 3.84 -7.42 6.39
CA HIS A 321 4.94 -7.99 7.18
C HIS A 321 5.96 -6.95 7.60
N ALA A 322 6.27 -5.96 6.74
CA ALA A 322 7.13 -4.84 7.11
C ALA A 322 6.53 -4.03 8.28
N ALA A 323 5.21 -3.78 8.26
CA ALA A 323 4.52 -3.14 9.36
C ALA A 323 4.51 -4.01 10.64
N ALA A 324 4.42 -5.36 10.51
CA ALA A 324 4.52 -6.27 11.65
C ALA A 324 5.93 -6.24 12.29
N ILE A 325 6.98 -6.21 11.46
CA ILE A 325 8.36 -6.05 11.96
C ILE A 325 8.53 -4.71 12.68
N ALA A 326 8.07 -3.61 12.07
CA ALA A 326 8.12 -2.29 12.68
C ALA A 326 7.40 -2.26 14.03
N LEU A 327 6.25 -2.96 14.15
CA LEU A 327 5.55 -3.14 15.41
C LEU A 327 6.40 -3.86 16.46
N THR A 328 7.14 -4.91 16.08
CA THR A 328 8.01 -5.63 17.04
C THR A 328 9.14 -4.76 17.58
N ASP A 329 9.61 -3.82 16.76
CA ASP A 329 10.72 -2.92 17.09
C ASP A 329 10.24 -1.61 17.78
N SER A 330 8.91 -1.38 17.86
CA SER A 330 8.32 -0.17 18.45
C SER A 330 8.67 0.00 19.93
N THR A 331 8.95 1.23 20.33
CA THR A 331 9.36 1.60 21.67
C THR A 331 8.31 2.37 22.46
N SER A 332 7.32 2.95 21.79
CA SER A 332 6.25 3.75 22.40
C SER A 332 4.84 3.33 21.97
N PHE A 333 3.86 3.74 22.74
CA PHE A 333 2.45 3.49 22.44
C PHE A 333 2.05 4.04 21.06
N TRP A 334 2.34 5.29 20.78
CA TRP A 334 1.93 5.94 19.52
C TRP A 334 2.65 5.38 18.31
N GLU A 335 3.94 5.04 18.43
CA GLU A 335 4.67 4.33 17.39
C GLU A 335 3.98 2.99 17.05
N SER A 336 3.63 2.21 18.07
CA SER A 336 2.92 0.94 17.89
C SER A 336 1.56 1.11 17.23
N ARG A 337 0.78 2.16 17.59
CA ARG A 337 -0.52 2.44 16.98
C ARG A 337 -0.42 2.77 15.49
N MET A 338 0.62 3.49 15.07
CA MET A 338 0.83 3.78 13.66
C MET A 338 1.15 2.51 12.86
N HIS A 339 1.95 1.60 13.42
CA HIS A 339 2.24 0.32 12.76
C HIS A 339 1.02 -0.62 12.75
N LEU A 340 0.25 -0.70 13.83
CA LEU A 340 -1.01 -1.44 13.88
C LEU A 340 -2.03 -0.93 12.87
N LYS A 341 -2.15 0.40 12.73
CA LYS A 341 -2.95 1.05 11.69
C LYS A 341 -2.54 0.59 10.30
N ARG A 342 -1.24 0.56 9.99
CA ARG A 342 -0.72 0.11 8.70
C ARG A 342 -1.03 -1.35 8.43
N LEU A 343 -0.86 -2.21 9.43
CA LEU A 343 -1.25 -3.61 9.36
C LEU A 343 -2.72 -3.79 8.98
N ASP A 344 -3.60 -3.07 9.66
CA ASP A 344 -5.04 -3.17 9.41
C ASP A 344 -5.42 -2.70 8.00
N VAL A 345 -4.75 -1.65 7.52
CA VAL A 345 -4.93 -1.12 6.16
C VAL A 345 -4.42 -2.09 5.11
N ALA A 346 -3.18 -2.59 5.24
CA ALA A 346 -2.59 -3.53 4.28
C ALA A 346 -3.43 -4.81 4.19
N ALA A 347 -3.91 -5.31 5.34
CA ALA A 347 -4.82 -6.43 5.41
C ALA A 347 -6.10 -6.22 4.61
N TYR A 348 -6.73 -5.08 4.80
CA TYR A 348 -7.97 -4.77 4.11
C TYR A 348 -7.77 -4.60 2.60
N GLU A 349 -6.74 -3.85 2.20
CA GLU A 349 -6.44 -3.62 0.77
C GLU A 349 -6.17 -4.93 0.04
N ALA A 350 -5.40 -5.84 0.66
CA ALA A 350 -5.15 -7.16 0.10
C ALA A 350 -6.44 -7.94 -0.15
N LEU A 351 -7.36 -7.93 0.82
CA LEU A 351 -8.65 -8.60 0.67
C LEU A 351 -9.56 -7.95 -0.37
N ASP A 352 -9.59 -6.61 -0.43
CA ASP A 352 -10.37 -5.90 -1.44
C ASP A 352 -9.87 -6.26 -2.86
N LYS A 353 -8.56 -6.40 -3.03
CA LYS A 353 -7.97 -6.88 -4.29
C LYS A 353 -8.29 -8.34 -4.60
N ILE A 354 -8.42 -9.19 -3.61
CA ILE A 354 -8.74 -10.61 -3.80
C ILE A 354 -10.22 -10.81 -4.14
N VAL A 355 -11.14 -10.27 -3.31
CA VAL A 355 -12.59 -10.55 -3.40
C VAL A 355 -13.42 -9.39 -3.92
N GLY A 356 -12.96 -8.15 -3.73
CA GLY A 356 -13.70 -6.94 -4.04
C GLY A 356 -14.86 -6.68 -3.06
N PHE A 357 -14.80 -5.59 -2.29
CA PHE A 357 -15.84 -5.23 -1.32
C PHE A 357 -16.90 -4.27 -1.86
N THR A 358 -16.61 -3.60 -2.97
CA THR A 358 -17.54 -2.75 -3.71
C THR A 358 -17.89 -3.39 -5.04
N GLN A 359 -18.97 -2.93 -5.69
CA GLN A 359 -19.30 -3.42 -7.03
C GLN A 359 -18.21 -3.12 -8.06
N GLU A 360 -17.49 -2.00 -7.90
CA GLU A 360 -16.38 -1.62 -8.77
C GLU A 360 -15.16 -2.49 -8.51
N SER A 361 -14.72 -2.61 -7.24
CA SER A 361 -13.57 -3.44 -6.89
C SER A 361 -13.81 -4.93 -7.15
N LYS A 362 -15.07 -5.40 -7.08
CA LYS A 362 -15.41 -6.78 -7.39
C LYS A 362 -15.17 -7.14 -8.85
N LYS A 363 -15.44 -6.22 -9.78
CA LYS A 363 -15.18 -6.43 -11.22
C LYS A 363 -13.69 -6.55 -11.55
N GLU A 364 -12.86 -5.92 -10.73
CA GLU A 364 -11.41 -5.92 -10.88
C GLU A 364 -10.71 -6.89 -9.91
N SER A 365 -11.46 -7.66 -9.14
CA SER A 365 -10.88 -8.58 -8.15
C SER A 365 -10.20 -9.77 -8.83
N LEU A 366 -9.22 -10.34 -8.11
CA LEU A 366 -8.54 -11.55 -8.58
C LEU A 366 -9.52 -12.70 -8.83
N PHE A 367 -10.53 -12.85 -7.98
CA PHE A 367 -11.52 -13.90 -8.18
C PHE A 367 -12.37 -13.69 -9.42
N GLN A 368 -12.75 -12.46 -9.75
CA GLN A 368 -13.45 -12.21 -11.00
C GLN A 368 -12.58 -12.58 -12.21
N MET A 369 -11.29 -12.21 -12.17
CA MET A 369 -10.34 -12.59 -13.23
C MET A 369 -10.20 -14.12 -13.37
N LEU A 370 -10.19 -14.84 -12.26
CA LEU A 370 -10.12 -16.31 -12.26
C LEU A 370 -11.45 -16.93 -12.69
N ASP A 371 -12.60 -16.43 -12.23
CA ASP A 371 -13.92 -16.90 -12.65
C ASP A 371 -14.08 -16.85 -14.17
N ASP A 372 -13.65 -15.73 -14.78
CA ASP A 372 -13.75 -15.53 -16.24
C ASP A 372 -12.88 -16.50 -17.06
N THR A 373 -11.88 -17.13 -16.43
CA THR A 373 -10.87 -17.94 -17.12
C THR A 373 -10.98 -19.43 -16.83
N ILE A 374 -11.53 -19.79 -15.66
CA ILE A 374 -11.50 -21.18 -15.14
C ILE A 374 -12.49 -22.11 -15.80
N MET A 375 -13.59 -21.56 -16.34
CA MET A 375 -14.67 -22.39 -16.92
C MET A 375 -14.20 -23.25 -18.10
N ASP A 376 -13.16 -22.83 -18.80
CA ASP A 376 -12.57 -23.56 -19.93
C ASP A 376 -11.46 -24.54 -19.54
N LEU A 377 -11.18 -24.70 -18.23
CA LEU A 377 -10.12 -25.54 -17.72
C LEU A 377 -10.62 -26.91 -17.27
N PRO A 378 -9.73 -27.92 -17.13
CA PRO A 378 -10.09 -29.23 -16.64
C PRO A 378 -10.81 -29.21 -15.28
N THR A 379 -11.75 -30.12 -15.07
CA THR A 379 -12.57 -30.26 -13.84
C THR A 379 -11.72 -30.22 -12.57
N MET A 380 -10.55 -30.86 -12.56
CA MET A 380 -9.63 -30.85 -11.41
C MET A 380 -9.21 -29.43 -11.01
N VAL A 381 -9.00 -28.53 -11.97
CA VAL A 381 -8.63 -27.11 -11.68
C VAL A 381 -9.84 -26.37 -11.15
N GLN A 382 -11.03 -26.62 -11.71
CA GLN A 382 -12.29 -26.02 -11.25
C GLN A 382 -12.61 -26.43 -9.81
N GLU A 383 -12.43 -27.72 -9.47
CA GLU A 383 -12.62 -28.24 -8.09
C GLU A 383 -11.63 -27.62 -7.11
N ARG A 384 -10.34 -27.50 -7.50
CA ARG A 384 -9.32 -26.81 -6.67
C ARG A 384 -9.62 -25.33 -6.46
N TYR A 385 -10.18 -24.68 -7.47
CA TYR A 385 -10.61 -23.31 -7.33
C TYR A 385 -11.81 -23.13 -6.41
N ALA A 386 -12.79 -24.01 -6.50
CA ALA A 386 -13.92 -24.03 -5.58
C ALA A 386 -13.45 -24.21 -4.12
N ALA A 387 -12.54 -25.15 -3.88
CA ALA A 387 -11.94 -25.35 -2.57
C ALA A 387 -11.16 -24.12 -2.07
N LEU A 388 -10.44 -23.41 -2.95
CA LEU A 388 -9.77 -22.16 -2.62
C LEU A 388 -10.76 -21.06 -2.20
N LYS A 389 -11.90 -20.93 -2.88
CA LYS A 389 -12.96 -19.98 -2.51
C LYS A 389 -13.51 -20.27 -1.12
N GLU A 390 -13.82 -21.53 -0.82
CA GLU A 390 -14.31 -21.96 0.51
C GLU A 390 -13.26 -21.69 1.61
N GLU A 391 -11.99 -22.00 1.36
CA GLU A 391 -10.90 -21.71 2.29
C GLU A 391 -10.85 -20.20 2.58
N MET A 392 -10.96 -19.38 1.55
CA MET A 392 -10.94 -17.93 1.69
C MET A 392 -12.10 -17.37 2.48
N GLU A 393 -13.33 -17.81 2.19
CA GLU A 393 -14.50 -17.40 2.96
C GLU A 393 -14.33 -17.75 4.44
N SER A 394 -13.79 -18.95 4.71
CA SER A 394 -13.46 -19.40 6.06
C SER A 394 -12.43 -18.50 6.74
N LEU A 395 -11.34 -18.16 6.04
CA LEU A 395 -10.29 -17.28 6.58
C LEU A 395 -10.79 -15.84 6.80
N ILE A 396 -11.56 -15.28 5.84
CA ILE A 396 -12.18 -13.97 5.97
C ILE A 396 -13.08 -13.92 7.21
N LYS A 397 -13.90 -14.96 7.42
CA LYS A 397 -14.77 -15.06 8.58
C LYS A 397 -13.97 -15.24 9.88
N ARG A 398 -13.00 -16.15 9.90
CA ARG A 398 -12.17 -16.46 11.06
C ARG A 398 -11.40 -15.28 11.59
N TYR A 399 -10.82 -14.48 10.71
CA TYR A 399 -10.02 -13.31 11.09
C TYR A 399 -10.82 -12.00 11.05
N SER A 400 -12.15 -12.07 10.88
CA SER A 400 -13.04 -10.89 10.81
C SER A 400 -12.57 -9.82 9.82
N LEU A 401 -11.99 -10.27 8.70
CA LEU A 401 -11.33 -9.39 7.75
C LEU A 401 -12.30 -8.47 7.00
N HIS A 402 -13.60 -8.83 6.94
CA HIS A 402 -14.66 -8.06 6.27
C HIS A 402 -15.15 -6.82 7.03
N ARG A 403 -14.71 -6.60 8.27
CA ARG A 403 -15.15 -5.45 9.07
C ARG A 403 -14.36 -4.18 8.71
N SER A 404 -14.83 -3.50 7.70
CA SER A 404 -14.14 -2.40 7.01
C SER A 404 -14.27 -1.03 7.65
N GLY A 405 -15.01 -0.87 8.76
CA GLY A 405 -15.23 0.45 9.35
C GLY A 405 -13.95 1.23 9.69
N ARG A 406 -12.87 0.51 9.97
CA ARG A 406 -11.57 1.09 10.32
C ARG A 406 -10.75 1.54 9.10
N ARG A 407 -10.83 0.83 7.93
CA ARG A 407 -10.05 1.20 6.75
C ARG A 407 -10.25 2.65 6.34
N CYS A 408 -11.50 3.03 6.14
CA CYS A 408 -11.79 4.39 5.73
C CYS A 408 -11.25 5.42 6.71
N SER A 409 -11.26 5.13 8.03
CA SER A 409 -10.71 6.03 9.06
C SER A 409 -9.18 6.05 9.08
N PHE A 410 -8.52 4.99 8.61
CA PHE A 410 -7.07 4.89 8.65
C PHE A 410 -6.38 5.32 7.36
N VAL A 411 -7.02 5.11 6.21
CA VAL A 411 -6.47 5.52 4.91
C VAL A 411 -6.68 7.00 4.65
N HIS A 412 -7.88 7.48 4.91
CA HIS A 412 -8.25 8.85 4.58
C HIS A 412 -8.28 9.71 5.84
N TYR A 413 -7.38 10.67 5.95
CA TYR A 413 -7.36 11.65 7.03
C TYR A 413 -8.60 12.56 7.04
N ARG A 414 -9.53 12.39 6.11
CA ARG A 414 -10.79 13.13 6.02
C ARG A 414 -11.92 12.28 5.46
N SER A 415 -13.10 12.40 6.05
CA SER A 415 -14.38 11.89 5.50
C SER A 415 -15.47 12.95 5.58
N LYS A 416 -16.48 12.83 4.73
CA LYS A 416 -17.71 13.63 4.79
C LYS A 416 -18.61 13.25 5.99
N LYS A 417 -18.30 12.18 6.70
CA LYS A 417 -19.09 11.71 7.85
C LYS A 417 -18.85 12.59 9.07
N GLN A 418 -19.91 12.92 9.77
CA GLN A 418 -19.83 13.59 11.06
C GLN A 418 -19.01 12.75 12.06
N LEU A 419 -18.25 13.39 12.94
CA LEU A 419 -17.41 12.74 13.97
C LEU A 419 -16.26 11.86 13.42
N TRP A 420 -15.88 12.05 12.16
CA TRP A 420 -14.85 11.25 11.52
C TRP A 420 -13.54 11.15 12.31
N LEU A 421 -13.01 12.28 12.78
CA LEU A 421 -11.76 12.32 13.55
C LEU A 421 -11.89 11.61 14.90
N VAL A 422 -13.04 11.71 15.55
CA VAL A 422 -13.34 10.98 16.79
C VAL A 422 -13.29 9.48 16.54
N HIS A 423 -13.97 9.01 15.49
CA HIS A 423 -13.94 7.59 15.12
C HIS A 423 -12.54 7.11 14.74
N THR A 424 -11.75 7.93 14.02
CA THR A 424 -10.37 7.60 13.68
C THR A 424 -9.53 7.43 14.94
N TYR A 425 -9.60 8.36 15.85
CA TYR A 425 -8.88 8.33 17.11
C TYR A 425 -9.31 7.14 17.99
N ASP A 426 -10.61 6.92 18.18
CA ASP A 426 -11.13 5.81 18.98
C ASP A 426 -10.75 4.45 18.36
N ASN A 427 -10.76 4.34 17.04
CA ASN A 427 -10.28 3.16 16.32
C ASN A 427 -8.79 2.91 16.58
N LEU A 428 -7.95 3.96 16.55
CA LEU A 428 -6.52 3.83 16.87
C LEU A 428 -6.29 3.32 18.30
N LEU A 429 -7.06 3.83 19.26
CA LEU A 429 -6.96 3.39 20.65
C LEU A 429 -7.47 1.96 20.87
N SER A 430 -8.43 1.50 20.06
CA SER A 430 -9.08 0.18 20.21
C SER A 430 -8.37 -0.95 19.47
N ILE A 431 -7.46 -0.66 18.53
CA ILE A 431 -6.65 -1.69 17.86
C ILE A 431 -5.81 -2.44 18.88
N ASN A 432 -5.84 -3.76 18.81
CA ASN A 432 -5.00 -4.61 19.66
C ASN A 432 -4.01 -5.46 18.83
N VAL A 433 -2.88 -5.77 19.45
CA VAL A 433 -1.79 -6.50 18.81
C VAL A 433 -2.21 -7.90 18.34
N PRO A 434 -2.88 -8.74 19.16
CA PRO A 434 -3.32 -10.08 18.72
C PRO A 434 -4.23 -10.06 17.50
N GLU A 435 -5.21 -9.14 17.45
CA GLU A 435 -6.12 -9.01 16.30
C GLU A 435 -5.37 -8.64 15.02
N ALA A 436 -4.46 -7.66 15.10
CA ALA A 436 -3.69 -7.22 13.95
C ALA A 436 -2.75 -8.31 13.41
N LEU A 437 -2.03 -9.01 14.29
CA LEU A 437 -1.16 -10.12 13.90
C LEU A 437 -1.93 -11.31 13.33
N ALA A 438 -3.11 -11.62 13.88
CA ALA A 438 -3.98 -12.65 13.33
C ALA A 438 -4.38 -12.33 11.86
N LYS A 439 -4.66 -11.06 11.56
CA LYS A 439 -4.94 -10.61 10.19
C LYS A 439 -3.74 -10.80 9.27
N VAL A 440 -2.53 -10.47 9.70
CA VAL A 440 -1.30 -10.69 8.92
C VAL A 440 -1.11 -12.17 8.59
N ILE A 441 -1.26 -13.05 9.59
CA ILE A 441 -1.19 -14.50 9.40
C ILE A 441 -2.27 -14.96 8.41
N GLY A 442 -3.50 -14.46 8.56
CA GLY A 442 -4.61 -14.76 7.65
C GLY A 442 -4.28 -14.40 6.20
N ILE A 443 -3.78 -13.20 5.96
CA ILE A 443 -3.41 -12.74 4.61
C ILE A 443 -2.26 -13.54 4.03
N ARG A 444 -1.24 -13.82 4.83
CA ARG A 444 -0.14 -14.69 4.39
C ARG A 444 -0.65 -16.05 3.91
N ASN A 445 -1.50 -16.68 4.71
CA ASN A 445 -2.06 -17.99 4.36
C ASN A 445 -2.86 -17.90 3.06
N LEU A 446 -3.70 -16.86 2.91
CA LEU A 446 -4.44 -16.60 1.68
C LEU A 446 -3.51 -16.42 0.48
N THR A 447 -2.53 -15.54 0.58
CA THR A 447 -1.56 -15.30 -0.50
C THR A 447 -0.82 -16.57 -0.88
N THR A 448 -0.44 -17.39 0.11
CA THR A 448 0.23 -18.67 -0.12
C THR A 448 -0.70 -19.66 -0.86
N SER A 449 -1.96 -19.80 -0.43
CA SER A 449 -2.94 -20.68 -1.09
C SER A 449 -3.24 -20.23 -2.51
N ILE A 450 -3.39 -18.92 -2.73
CA ILE A 450 -3.58 -18.34 -4.05
C ILE A 450 -2.36 -18.59 -4.94
N THR A 451 -1.16 -18.35 -4.45
CA THR A 451 0.08 -18.57 -5.22
C THR A 451 0.23 -20.03 -5.64
N ARG A 452 -0.04 -20.97 -4.74
CA ARG A 452 -0.05 -22.41 -5.05
C ARG A 452 -1.08 -22.76 -6.11
N PHE A 453 -2.29 -22.23 -5.98
CA PHE A 453 -3.34 -22.45 -6.97
C PHE A 453 -2.95 -21.86 -8.34
N VAL A 454 -2.44 -20.63 -8.39
CA VAL A 454 -2.01 -19.99 -9.63
C VAL A 454 -0.85 -20.76 -10.27
N THR A 455 0.07 -21.33 -9.50
CA THR A 455 1.14 -22.18 -10.03
C THR A 455 0.57 -23.45 -10.70
N LEU A 456 -0.43 -24.09 -10.07
CA LEU A 456 -1.14 -25.23 -10.67
C LEU A 456 -1.89 -24.83 -11.94
N PHE A 457 -2.63 -23.73 -11.89
CA PHE A 457 -3.37 -23.16 -13.01
C PHE A 457 -2.46 -22.90 -14.21
N VAL A 458 -1.33 -22.26 -13.98
CA VAL A 458 -0.30 -21.95 -14.96
C VAL A 458 0.28 -23.22 -15.59
N GLY A 459 0.64 -24.20 -14.78
CA GLY A 459 1.15 -25.48 -15.27
C GLY A 459 0.15 -26.19 -16.18
N THR A 460 -1.11 -26.26 -15.75
CA THR A 460 -2.18 -26.90 -16.52
C THR A 460 -2.48 -26.15 -17.82
N PHE A 461 -2.53 -24.83 -17.74
CA PHE A 461 -2.77 -23.96 -18.90
C PHE A 461 -1.66 -24.14 -19.95
N ASN A 462 -0.40 -24.15 -19.55
CA ASN A 462 0.72 -24.38 -20.46
C ASN A 462 0.64 -25.76 -21.13
N GLN A 463 0.24 -26.79 -20.40
CA GLN A 463 0.06 -28.12 -20.97
C GLN A 463 -1.07 -28.16 -22.01
N LEU A 464 -2.19 -27.51 -21.72
CA LEU A 464 -3.32 -27.43 -22.66
C LEU A 464 -2.98 -26.66 -23.92
N GLU A 465 -2.27 -25.55 -23.80
CA GLU A 465 -1.81 -24.76 -24.95
C GLU A 465 -0.78 -25.52 -25.78
N GLU A 466 0.06 -26.32 -25.14
CA GLU A 466 0.97 -27.21 -25.85
C GLU A 466 0.20 -28.27 -26.65
N GLN A 467 -0.80 -28.91 -26.02
CA GLN A 467 -1.66 -29.90 -26.69
C GLN A 467 -2.43 -29.28 -27.85
N ARG A 468 -3.09 -28.14 -27.65
CA ARG A 468 -3.83 -27.40 -28.70
C ARG A 468 -2.94 -27.03 -29.87
N SER A 469 -1.74 -26.56 -29.56
CA SER A 469 -0.78 -26.15 -30.59
C SER A 469 -0.21 -27.35 -31.37
N ASN A 470 0.07 -28.45 -30.69
CA ASN A 470 0.48 -29.69 -31.39
C ASN A 470 -0.66 -30.22 -32.24
N GLN A 471 -1.91 -30.10 -31.79
CA GLN A 471 -3.08 -30.46 -32.57
C GLN A 471 -3.22 -29.59 -33.84
N ARG A 472 -3.05 -28.27 -33.72
CA ARG A 472 -3.05 -27.37 -34.91
C ARG A 472 -2.00 -27.72 -35.93
N ILE A 473 -0.79 -28.06 -35.47
CA ILE A 473 0.28 -28.55 -36.39
C ILE A 473 -0.21 -29.81 -37.08
N ARG A 474 -0.75 -30.79 -36.36
CA ARG A 474 -1.29 -32.02 -36.95
C ARG A 474 -2.42 -31.76 -37.94
N ASP A 475 -3.34 -30.85 -37.62
CA ASP A 475 -4.46 -30.50 -38.49
C ASP A 475 -3.97 -29.83 -39.79
N GLN A 476 -2.94 -28.97 -39.72
CA GLN A 476 -2.30 -28.41 -40.91
C GLN A 476 -1.61 -29.48 -41.77
N PHE A 477 -0.84 -30.37 -41.15
CA PHE A 477 -0.21 -31.46 -41.89
C PHE A 477 -1.24 -32.45 -42.46
N GLN A 478 -2.38 -32.65 -41.79
CA GLN A 478 -3.48 -33.45 -42.33
C GLN A 478 -4.06 -32.83 -43.61
N GLN A 479 -4.26 -31.53 -43.67
CA GLN A 479 -4.68 -30.85 -44.88
C GLN A 479 -3.70 -31.04 -46.03
N PHE A 480 -2.36 -31.02 -45.75
CA PHE A 480 -1.37 -31.33 -46.75
C PHE A 480 -1.41 -32.80 -47.17
N ARG A 481 -1.61 -33.77 -46.26
CA ARG A 481 -1.79 -35.19 -46.60
C ARG A 481 -3.00 -35.39 -47.52
N ASP A 482 -4.13 -34.72 -47.22
CA ASP A 482 -5.31 -34.82 -48.03
C ASP A 482 -5.05 -34.34 -49.50
N LEU A 483 -4.26 -33.27 -49.66
CA LEU A 483 -3.82 -32.79 -50.99
C LEU A 483 -2.87 -33.79 -51.66
N VAL A 484 -1.90 -34.33 -50.94
CA VAL A 484 -0.95 -35.33 -51.45
C VAL A 484 -1.65 -36.62 -51.88
N CYS A 485 -2.71 -37.04 -51.18
CA CYS A 485 -3.52 -38.20 -51.55
C CYS A 485 -4.21 -38.05 -52.90
N MET A 486 -4.33 -36.83 -53.46
CA MET A 486 -4.86 -36.59 -54.79
C MET A 486 -3.84 -36.88 -55.92
N ILE A 487 -2.57 -37.11 -55.58
CA ILE A 487 -1.51 -37.46 -56.56
C ILE A 487 -1.78 -38.86 -57.10
N LYS A 488 -1.85 -38.99 -58.43
CA LYS A 488 -2.14 -40.27 -59.08
C LYS A 488 -0.97 -41.24 -59.09
N ASP A 489 0.23 -40.71 -59.15
CA ASP A 489 1.49 -41.51 -59.10
C ASP A 489 1.72 -42.02 -57.68
N GLU A 490 1.75 -43.34 -57.55
CA GLU A 490 1.79 -44.00 -56.23
C GLU A 490 3.16 -43.83 -55.55
N ASP A 491 4.24 -43.87 -56.29
CA ASP A 491 5.61 -43.73 -55.74
C ASP A 491 5.85 -42.31 -55.26
N VAL A 492 5.42 -41.32 -56.07
CA VAL A 492 5.51 -39.90 -55.73
C VAL A 492 4.63 -39.58 -54.50
N ARG A 493 3.41 -40.13 -54.43
CA ARG A 493 2.50 -39.95 -53.31
C ARG A 493 3.09 -40.52 -52.03
N ASN A 494 3.62 -41.75 -52.03
CA ASN A 494 4.19 -42.40 -50.86
C ASN A 494 5.44 -41.67 -50.35
N SER A 495 6.31 -41.22 -51.25
CA SER A 495 7.49 -40.40 -50.88
C SER A 495 7.10 -39.06 -50.26
N ALA A 496 6.06 -38.39 -50.79
CA ALA A 496 5.56 -37.15 -50.27
C ALA A 496 4.91 -37.31 -48.86
N LEU A 497 4.13 -38.38 -48.65
CA LEU A 497 3.54 -38.70 -47.35
C LEU A 497 4.62 -38.96 -46.31
N GLN A 498 5.66 -39.75 -46.62
CA GLN A 498 6.77 -40.01 -45.73
C GLN A 498 7.53 -38.71 -45.33
N SER A 499 7.71 -37.82 -46.31
CA SER A 499 8.32 -36.51 -46.04
C SER A 499 7.47 -35.63 -45.14
N LEU A 500 6.14 -35.60 -45.33
CA LEU A 500 5.19 -34.88 -44.45
C LEU A 500 5.23 -35.40 -43.01
N ASP A 501 5.29 -36.72 -42.81
CA ASP A 501 5.37 -37.33 -41.47
C ASP A 501 6.65 -36.94 -40.75
N SER A 502 7.80 -36.93 -41.46
CA SER A 502 9.06 -36.43 -40.92
C SER A 502 9.01 -34.95 -40.55
N MET A 503 8.45 -34.11 -41.44
CA MET A 503 8.32 -32.67 -41.19
C MET A 503 7.39 -32.34 -40.06
N GLU A 504 6.26 -33.05 -39.89
CA GLU A 504 5.36 -32.89 -38.75
C GLU A 504 6.06 -33.22 -37.44
N HIS A 505 6.77 -34.37 -37.41
CA HIS A 505 7.53 -34.79 -36.22
C HIS A 505 8.61 -33.76 -35.85
N ASP A 506 9.34 -33.25 -36.85
CA ASP A 506 10.36 -32.23 -36.63
C ASP A 506 9.76 -30.89 -36.15
N ALA A 507 8.64 -30.45 -36.70
CA ALA A 507 7.95 -29.25 -36.28
C ALA A 507 7.53 -29.31 -34.81
N ILE A 508 6.94 -30.45 -34.36
CA ILE A 508 6.57 -30.69 -32.96
C ILE A 508 7.81 -30.70 -32.06
N ASN A 509 8.87 -31.39 -32.47
CA ASN A 509 10.12 -31.52 -31.69
C ASN A 509 10.93 -30.21 -31.60
N MET A 510 11.04 -29.43 -32.68
CA MET A 510 11.70 -28.13 -32.66
C MET A 510 11.03 -27.16 -31.66
N ARG A 511 9.70 -27.16 -31.60
CA ARG A 511 8.96 -26.38 -30.66
C ARG A 511 9.21 -26.82 -29.21
N ALA A 512 9.25 -28.12 -28.95
CA ALA A 512 9.58 -28.66 -27.62
C ALA A 512 11.01 -28.29 -27.18
N LYS A 513 11.97 -28.23 -28.10
CA LYS A 513 13.37 -27.83 -27.83
C LYS A 513 13.52 -26.33 -27.65
N GLY A 514 12.80 -25.50 -28.41
CA GLY A 514 12.81 -24.05 -28.27
C GLY A 514 12.33 -23.55 -26.88
N ARG A 515 11.40 -24.29 -26.24
CA ARG A 515 10.90 -23.99 -24.90
C ARG A 515 11.81 -24.46 -23.74
N ARG A 516 12.80 -25.36 -24.02
CA ARG A 516 13.72 -25.90 -22.99
C ARG A 516 15.03 -25.10 -22.86
N LYS A 517 15.23 -24.06 -23.68
CA LYS A 517 16.36 -23.15 -23.46
C LYS A 517 15.93 -22.07 -22.47
N PRO A 518 16.66 -21.92 -21.34
CA PRO A 518 16.37 -20.92 -20.29
C PRO A 518 16.57 -19.50 -20.78
#